data_5c605d5eee9c081ad8f68486e67c834e
#
_entry.id   5c605d5eee9c081ad8f68486e67c834e
#
_cell.length_a   1.000
_cell.length_b   1.000
_cell.length_c   1.000
_cell.angle_alpha   90.00
_cell.angle_beta   90.00
_cell.angle_gamma   90.00
#
_symmetry.space_group_name_H-M   'P 1'
#
loop_
_entity.id
_entity.type
_entity.pdbx_description
1 polymer ?
#
loop_
_entity_poly.entity_id
_entity_poly.type
_entity_poly.pdbx_seq_one_letter_code
_entity_poly.pdbx_strand_id
1 'polypeptide(L)'
;AVGGIVRLTRFILKGTFLVELLGALALLPAFCRDYGLRGVWMSVFHSVSAFCNAGFDILGRTDSFYPSLTAYAADPLVNIVIMLLIIVGGIGFLTWDDVCTHGLHLRRYRMQSKVILSATALLITIPAVLFYLTDFADLPVGERILASLFQSVTPRTAGYNTVDLTEMTDASQAVTILLMLTGGAPGSTAG
;
A
#
# COMPACT_ATOMS: atom_id res chain seq x y z
N ALA A 1 18.87 -10.08 26.76
CA ALA A 1 18.21 -8.90 26.19
C ALA A 1 18.84 -8.48 24.84
N VAL A 2 20.15 -8.33 24.77
CA VAL A 2 20.85 -7.91 23.52
C VAL A 2 20.64 -8.90 22.36
N GLY A 3 20.67 -10.21 22.63
CA GLY A 3 20.43 -11.23 21.60
C GLY A 3 19.05 -11.21 20.97
N GLY A 4 18.03 -10.80 21.74
CA GLY A 4 16.67 -10.61 21.22
C GLY A 4 16.56 -9.44 20.25
N ILE A 5 17.23 -8.33 20.56
CA ILE A 5 17.25 -7.14 19.70
C ILE A 5 17.96 -7.45 18.38
N VAL A 6 19.12 -8.08 18.42
CA VAL A 6 19.87 -8.48 17.21
C VAL A 6 19.06 -9.42 16.32
N ARG A 7 18.37 -10.39 16.93
CA ARG A 7 17.50 -11.33 16.21
C ARG A 7 16.34 -10.62 15.53
N LEU A 8 15.67 -9.70 16.25
CA LEU A 8 14.57 -8.92 15.69
C LEU A 8 15.05 -8.01 14.56
N THR A 9 16.15 -7.30 14.74
CA THR A 9 16.72 -6.43 13.70
C THR A 9 17.07 -7.23 12.44
N ARG A 10 17.69 -8.40 12.60
CA ARG A 10 18.00 -9.29 11.47
C ARG A 10 16.73 -9.74 10.75
N PHE A 11 15.70 -10.10 11.50
CA PHE A 11 14.39 -10.48 10.93
C PHE A 11 13.78 -9.32 10.13
N ILE A 12 13.76 -8.12 10.69
CA ILE A 12 13.24 -6.91 10.02
C ILE A 12 14.00 -6.63 8.72
N LEU A 13 15.32 -6.62 8.76
CA LEU A 13 16.14 -6.36 7.57
C LEU A 13 15.93 -7.39 6.47
N LYS A 14 15.95 -8.67 6.82
CA LYS A 14 15.71 -9.75 5.84
C LYS A 14 14.31 -9.68 5.25
N GLY A 15 13.29 -9.46 6.08
CA GLY A 15 11.91 -9.32 5.65
C GLY A 15 11.70 -8.13 4.73
N THR A 16 12.28 -6.98 5.08
CA THR A 16 12.23 -5.76 4.28
C THR A 16 12.82 -5.98 2.89
N PHE A 17 14.06 -6.46 2.81
CA PHE A 17 14.71 -6.73 1.51
C PHE A 17 13.96 -7.77 0.68
N LEU A 18 13.44 -8.82 1.31
CA LEU A 18 12.68 -9.85 0.61
C LEU A 18 11.38 -9.28 0.01
N VAL A 19 10.60 -8.55 0.80
CA VAL A 19 9.33 -7.97 0.35
C VAL A 19 9.55 -6.93 -0.74
N GLU A 20 10.53 -6.05 -0.58
CA GLU A 20 10.87 -5.04 -1.59
C GLU A 20 11.37 -5.68 -2.89
N LEU A 21 12.17 -6.74 -2.81
CA LEU A 21 12.62 -7.50 -3.99
C LEU A 21 11.46 -8.17 -4.71
N LEU A 22 10.59 -8.86 -3.98
CA LEU A 22 9.40 -9.50 -4.56
C LEU A 22 8.46 -8.47 -5.21
N GLY A 23 8.27 -7.32 -4.57
CA GLY A 23 7.49 -6.21 -5.12
C GLY A 23 8.11 -5.65 -6.41
N ALA A 24 9.43 -5.44 -6.43
CA ALA A 24 10.15 -4.99 -7.61
C ALA A 24 10.04 -5.98 -8.77
N LEU A 25 10.22 -7.28 -8.51
CA LEU A 25 10.07 -8.33 -9.51
C LEU A 25 8.65 -8.40 -10.07
N ALA A 26 7.63 -8.22 -9.21
CA ALA A 26 6.24 -8.18 -9.63
C ALA A 26 5.88 -6.95 -10.48
N LEU A 27 6.54 -5.81 -10.26
CA LEU A 27 6.33 -4.58 -11.03
C LEU A 27 7.11 -4.55 -12.35
N LEU A 28 8.17 -5.36 -12.50
CA LEU A 28 8.99 -5.40 -13.72
C LEU A 28 8.18 -5.56 -15.02
N PRO A 29 7.21 -6.51 -15.13
CA PRO A 29 6.47 -6.67 -16.38
C PRO A 29 5.75 -5.40 -16.84
N ALA A 30 5.15 -4.68 -15.91
CA ALA A 30 4.41 -3.45 -16.21
C ALA A 30 5.33 -2.30 -16.61
N PHE A 31 6.34 -2.00 -15.82
CA PHE A 31 7.22 -0.86 -16.07
C PHE A 31 8.20 -1.11 -17.22
N CYS A 32 8.72 -2.34 -17.38
CA CYS A 32 9.58 -2.67 -18.51
C CYS A 32 8.83 -2.66 -19.85
N ARG A 33 7.56 -3.03 -19.85
CA ARG A 33 6.71 -2.92 -21.06
C ARG A 33 6.62 -1.47 -21.55
N ASP A 34 6.48 -0.52 -20.64
CA ASP A 34 6.23 0.88 -20.98
C ASP A 34 7.52 1.72 -21.08
N TYR A 35 8.58 1.35 -20.36
CA TYR A 35 9.81 2.14 -20.22
C TYR A 35 11.10 1.38 -20.59
N GLY A 36 11.03 0.13 -21.00
CA GLY A 36 12.19 -0.70 -21.35
C GLY A 36 13.13 -0.93 -20.16
N LEU A 37 14.45 -0.77 -20.36
CA LEU A 37 15.44 -0.99 -19.29
C LEU A 37 15.29 -0.02 -18.11
N ARG A 38 14.81 1.19 -18.34
CA ARG A 38 14.48 2.14 -17.27
C ARG A 38 13.42 1.59 -16.33
N GLY A 39 12.55 0.71 -16.81
CA GLY A 39 11.54 0.03 -16.01
C GLY A 39 12.09 -0.79 -14.86
N VAL A 40 13.33 -1.30 -14.95
CA VAL A 40 13.99 -2.02 -13.84
C VAL A 40 14.21 -1.07 -12.66
N TRP A 41 14.78 0.09 -12.91
CA TRP A 41 14.97 1.11 -11.88
C TRP A 41 13.64 1.60 -11.31
N MET A 42 12.66 1.85 -12.18
CA MET A 42 11.33 2.29 -11.76
C MET A 42 10.63 1.26 -10.89
N SER A 43 10.76 -0.02 -11.20
CA SER A 43 10.20 -1.11 -10.39
C SER A 43 10.83 -1.16 -8.99
N VAL A 44 12.14 -1.07 -8.89
CA VAL A 44 12.86 -1.03 -7.61
C VAL A 44 12.46 0.21 -6.81
N PHE A 45 12.48 1.38 -7.42
CA PHE A 45 12.14 2.64 -6.77
C PHE A 45 10.70 2.62 -6.21
N HIS A 46 9.72 2.22 -7.01
CA HIS A 46 8.32 2.19 -6.56
C HIS A 46 8.06 1.11 -5.53
N SER A 47 8.75 -0.03 -5.60
CA SER A 47 8.65 -1.07 -4.58
C SER A 47 9.14 -0.57 -3.21
N VAL A 48 10.30 0.07 -3.18
CA VAL A 48 10.86 0.65 -1.94
C VAL A 48 9.97 1.79 -1.41
N SER A 49 9.55 2.69 -2.29
CA SER A 49 8.70 3.83 -1.92
C SER A 49 7.35 3.37 -1.36
N ALA A 50 6.71 2.37 -1.98
CA ALA A 50 5.44 1.84 -1.52
C ALA A 50 5.57 1.10 -0.19
N PHE A 51 6.58 0.26 -0.05
CA PHE A 51 6.84 -0.47 1.19
C PHE A 51 7.14 0.47 2.37
N CYS A 52 7.92 1.52 2.12
CA CYS A 52 8.25 2.53 3.13
C CYS A 52 7.13 3.54 3.37
N ASN A 53 5.97 3.39 2.74
CA ASN A 53 4.84 4.33 2.79
C ASN A 53 5.26 5.78 2.48
N ALA A 54 6.23 5.95 1.58
CA ALA A 54 6.79 7.25 1.25
C ALA A 54 5.97 8.01 0.19
N GLY A 55 5.32 7.28 -0.71
CA GLY A 55 4.43 7.85 -1.73
C GLY A 55 5.14 8.61 -2.85
N PHE A 56 6.45 8.51 -2.93
CA PHE A 56 7.21 9.14 -4.02
C PHE A 56 7.12 8.31 -5.30
N ASP A 57 6.96 8.97 -6.41
CA ASP A 57 6.98 8.35 -7.74
C ASP A 57 7.96 9.09 -8.67
N ILE A 58 8.39 8.38 -9.70
CA ILE A 58 9.25 8.91 -10.77
C ILE A 58 8.59 8.79 -12.14
N LEU A 59 7.27 8.72 -12.17
CA LEU A 59 6.45 8.60 -13.38
C LEU A 59 6.19 9.95 -14.06
N GLY A 60 6.72 11.06 -13.52
CA GLY A 60 6.51 12.40 -14.02
C GLY A 60 6.74 12.52 -15.53
N ARG A 61 5.71 12.93 -16.25
CA ARG A 61 5.75 13.34 -17.66
C ARG A 61 5.44 14.82 -17.74
N THR A 62 6.07 15.48 -18.71
CA THR A 62 5.86 16.91 -18.97
C THR A 62 4.41 17.28 -19.32
N ASP A 63 3.61 16.29 -19.67
CA ASP A 63 2.24 16.48 -20.17
C ASP A 63 1.16 16.37 -19.08
N SER A 64 1.53 16.07 -17.83
CA SER A 64 0.58 15.94 -16.72
C SER A 64 1.07 16.66 -15.49
N PHE A 65 0.23 17.52 -14.93
CA PHE A 65 0.53 18.28 -13.71
C PHE A 65 0.59 17.38 -12.46
N TYR A 66 -0.14 16.26 -12.46
CA TYR A 66 -0.22 15.33 -11.32
C TYR A 66 -0.18 13.88 -11.81
N PRO A 67 0.99 13.40 -12.29
CA PRO A 67 1.04 12.07 -12.91
C PRO A 67 0.83 10.92 -11.93
N SER A 68 1.55 10.88 -10.82
CA SER A 68 1.54 9.76 -9.86
C SER A 68 1.27 8.41 -10.57
N LEU A 69 0.46 7.54 -10.01
CA LEU A 69 0.07 6.25 -10.62
C LEU A 69 -1.21 6.34 -11.48
N THR A 70 -1.66 7.52 -11.88
CA THR A 70 -2.90 7.69 -12.64
C THR A 70 -2.90 6.96 -13.99
N ALA A 71 -1.75 6.87 -14.66
CA ALA A 71 -1.59 6.11 -15.90
C ALA A 71 -1.80 4.59 -15.71
N TYR A 72 -1.68 4.08 -14.50
CA TYR A 72 -1.86 2.68 -14.14
C TYR A 72 -3.14 2.41 -13.36
N ALA A 73 -4.08 3.34 -13.33
CA ALA A 73 -5.33 3.22 -12.59
C ALA A 73 -6.14 1.97 -12.95
N ALA A 74 -6.08 1.53 -14.19
CA ALA A 74 -6.77 0.33 -14.68
C ALA A 74 -5.88 -0.92 -14.70
N ASP A 75 -4.60 -0.82 -14.36
CA ASP A 75 -3.67 -1.97 -14.35
C ASP A 75 -3.79 -2.73 -13.03
N PRO A 76 -4.38 -3.96 -13.03
CA PRO A 76 -4.57 -4.72 -11.79
C PRO A 76 -3.25 -5.12 -11.14
N LEU A 77 -2.23 -5.45 -11.93
CA LEU A 77 -0.92 -5.87 -11.40
C LEU A 77 -0.29 -4.75 -10.57
N VAL A 78 -0.17 -3.56 -11.14
CA VAL A 78 0.44 -2.40 -10.45
C VAL A 78 -0.38 -2.03 -9.21
N ASN A 79 -1.70 -1.93 -9.33
CA ASN A 79 -2.58 -1.59 -8.21
C ASN A 79 -2.44 -2.58 -7.05
N ILE A 80 -2.54 -3.88 -7.32
CA ILE A 80 -2.48 -4.92 -6.29
C ILE A 80 -1.11 -4.96 -5.63
N VAL A 81 -0.03 -4.92 -6.40
CA VAL A 81 1.34 -4.97 -5.87
C VAL A 81 1.63 -3.76 -4.99
N ILE A 82 1.30 -2.56 -5.43
CA ILE A 82 1.50 -1.33 -4.65
C ILE A 82 0.66 -1.36 -3.37
N MET A 83 -0.61 -1.75 -3.44
CA MET A 83 -1.47 -1.88 -2.25
C MET A 83 -0.91 -2.89 -1.24
N LEU A 84 -0.47 -4.06 -1.70
CA LEU A 84 0.12 -5.07 -0.82
C LEU A 84 1.40 -4.57 -0.16
N LEU A 85 2.26 -3.89 -0.89
CA LEU A 85 3.48 -3.29 -0.33
C LEU A 85 3.16 -2.26 0.76
N ILE A 86 2.20 -1.38 0.53
CA ILE A 86 1.75 -0.39 1.50
C ILE A 86 1.19 -1.07 2.76
N ILE A 87 0.34 -2.06 2.60
CA ILE A 87 -0.28 -2.78 3.72
C ILE A 87 0.76 -3.54 4.52
N VAL A 88 1.61 -4.31 3.86
CA VAL A 88 2.66 -5.10 4.54
C VAL A 88 3.63 -4.20 5.28
N GLY A 89 4.06 -3.10 4.67
CA GLY A 89 4.91 -2.11 5.34
C GLY A 89 4.24 -1.45 6.55
N GLY A 90 2.94 -1.20 6.47
CA GLY A 90 2.17 -0.44 7.44
C GLY A 90 1.58 -1.22 8.61
N ILE A 91 1.61 -2.56 8.61
CA ILE A 91 1.02 -3.37 9.70
C ILE A 91 1.91 -3.59 10.91
N GLY A 92 3.20 -3.25 10.79
CA GLY A 92 4.16 -3.39 11.88
C GLY A 92 4.98 -4.67 11.87
N PHE A 93 6.22 -4.55 12.35
CA PHE A 93 7.19 -5.64 12.32
C PHE A 93 6.86 -6.77 13.30
N LEU A 94 6.24 -6.44 14.43
CA LEU A 94 5.77 -7.45 15.39
C LEU A 94 4.60 -8.28 14.83
N THR A 95 3.76 -7.66 14.01
CA THR A 95 2.69 -8.38 13.29
C THR A 95 3.29 -9.34 12.26
N TRP A 96 4.37 -8.96 11.58
CA TRP A 96 5.11 -9.87 10.69
C TRP A 96 5.65 -11.08 11.44
N ASP A 97 6.21 -10.84 12.63
CA ASP A 97 6.73 -11.92 13.48
C ASP A 97 5.62 -12.91 13.85
N ASP A 98 4.45 -12.43 14.22
CA ASP A 98 3.30 -13.28 14.52
C ASP A 98 2.82 -14.08 13.30
N VAL A 99 2.75 -13.44 12.14
CA VAL A 99 2.36 -14.13 10.89
C VAL A 99 3.37 -15.20 10.51
N CYS A 100 4.65 -14.94 10.62
CA CYS A 100 5.71 -15.91 10.29
C CYS A 100 5.80 -17.04 11.31
N THR A 101 5.54 -16.77 12.58
CA THR A 101 5.68 -17.77 13.66
C THR A 101 4.43 -18.63 13.80
N HIS A 102 3.25 -18.04 13.72
CA HIS A 102 1.97 -18.70 14.02
C HIS A 102 1.12 -19.00 12.78
N GLY A 103 1.45 -18.42 11.63
CA GLY A 103 0.73 -18.63 10.37
C GLY A 103 -0.75 -18.32 10.50
N LEU A 104 -1.61 -19.31 10.24
CA LEU A 104 -3.07 -19.18 10.31
C LEU A 104 -3.65 -19.37 11.73
N HIS A 105 -2.81 -19.65 12.72
CA HIS A 105 -3.24 -19.80 14.11
C HIS A 105 -3.47 -18.46 14.79
N LEU A 106 -4.52 -17.75 14.41
CA LEU A 106 -4.83 -16.38 14.89
C LEU A 106 -5.00 -16.30 16.41
N ARG A 107 -5.38 -17.38 17.07
CA ARG A 107 -5.53 -17.42 18.54
C ARG A 107 -4.22 -17.23 19.28
N ARG A 108 -3.09 -17.56 18.64
CA ARG A 108 -1.73 -17.42 19.22
C ARG A 108 -1.11 -16.06 18.98
N TYR A 109 -1.74 -15.20 18.17
CA TYR A 109 -1.23 -13.87 17.89
C TYR A 109 -1.28 -12.99 19.14
N ARG A 110 -0.32 -12.07 19.23
CA ARG A 110 -0.34 -11.03 20.25
C ARG A 110 -1.62 -10.18 20.12
N MET A 111 -2.10 -9.65 21.24
CA MET A 111 -3.28 -8.78 21.25
C MET A 111 -3.10 -7.60 20.29
N GLN A 112 -1.92 -6.98 20.31
CA GLN A 112 -1.57 -5.88 19.41
C GLN A 112 -1.73 -6.26 17.93
N SER A 113 -1.22 -7.42 17.52
CA SER A 113 -1.35 -7.89 16.12
C SER A 113 -2.80 -8.13 15.73
N LYS A 114 -3.61 -8.68 16.62
CA LYS A 114 -5.05 -8.86 16.38
C LYS A 114 -5.77 -7.54 16.18
N VAL A 115 -5.48 -6.56 17.03
CA VAL A 115 -6.06 -5.20 16.92
C VAL A 115 -5.63 -4.53 15.62
N ILE A 116 -4.34 -4.58 15.28
CA ILE A 116 -3.79 -3.99 14.06
C ILE A 116 -4.43 -4.61 12.81
N LEU A 117 -4.49 -5.93 12.73
CA LEU A 117 -5.07 -6.63 11.57
C LEU A 117 -6.56 -6.34 11.43
N SER A 118 -7.30 -6.35 12.54
CA SER A 118 -8.73 -6.02 12.54
C SER A 118 -8.99 -4.58 12.14
N ALA A 119 -8.26 -3.63 12.72
CA ALA A 119 -8.36 -2.22 12.38
C ALA A 119 -7.99 -1.95 10.91
N THR A 120 -6.94 -2.58 10.41
CA THR A 120 -6.51 -2.47 9.02
C THR A 120 -7.60 -2.99 8.07
N ALA A 121 -8.17 -4.14 8.35
CA ALA A 121 -9.26 -4.70 7.55
C ALA A 121 -10.47 -3.76 7.50
N LEU A 122 -10.88 -3.20 8.64
CA LEU A 122 -12.00 -2.27 8.71
C LEU A 122 -11.70 -0.94 8.01
N LEU A 123 -10.52 -0.38 8.21
CA LEU A 123 -10.10 0.89 7.60
C LEU A 123 -9.88 0.79 6.07
N ILE A 124 -9.68 -0.40 5.55
CA ILE A 124 -9.64 -0.65 4.11
C ILE A 124 -11.05 -0.90 3.57
N THR A 125 -11.81 -1.77 4.22
CA THR A 125 -13.10 -2.25 3.71
C THR A 125 -14.18 -1.18 3.73
N ILE A 126 -14.36 -0.49 4.86
CA ILE A 126 -15.45 0.49 5.03
C ILE A 126 -15.30 1.68 4.07
N PRO A 127 -14.13 2.36 3.99
CA PRO A 127 -13.95 3.43 3.01
C PRO A 127 -14.01 2.94 1.58
N ALA A 128 -13.51 1.74 1.28
CA ALA A 128 -13.57 1.17 -0.07
C ALA A 128 -15.02 0.96 -0.54
N VAL A 129 -15.89 0.47 0.33
CA VAL A 129 -17.32 0.33 0.03
C VAL A 129 -17.97 1.70 -0.21
N LEU A 130 -17.65 2.70 0.62
CA LEU A 130 -18.15 4.05 0.43
C LEU A 130 -17.74 4.62 -0.93
N PHE A 131 -16.45 4.57 -1.25
CA PHE A 131 -15.94 5.07 -2.53
C PHE A 131 -16.51 4.32 -3.73
N TYR A 132 -16.66 3.01 -3.61
CA TYR A 132 -17.28 2.18 -4.63
C TYR A 132 -18.72 2.61 -4.95
N LEU A 133 -19.50 2.95 -3.94
CA LEU A 133 -20.90 3.33 -4.10
C LEU A 133 -21.09 4.78 -4.54
N THR A 134 -20.19 5.69 -4.17
CA THR A 134 -20.37 7.12 -4.37
C THR A 134 -19.54 7.69 -5.51
N ASP A 135 -18.22 7.54 -5.47
CA ASP A 135 -17.32 8.30 -6.34
C ASP A 135 -16.98 7.58 -7.65
N PHE A 136 -16.99 6.25 -7.65
CA PHE A 136 -16.56 5.45 -8.80
C PHE A 136 -17.70 4.69 -9.48
N ALA A 137 -18.92 5.17 -9.30
CA ALA A 137 -20.12 4.54 -9.86
C ALA A 137 -20.12 4.45 -11.39
N ASP A 138 -19.44 5.39 -12.07
CA ASP A 138 -19.39 5.47 -13.53
C ASP A 138 -18.28 4.60 -14.16
N LEU A 139 -17.41 4.00 -13.34
CA LEU A 139 -16.34 3.15 -13.85
C LEU A 139 -16.80 1.71 -14.10
N PRO A 140 -16.15 0.97 -15.03
CA PRO A 140 -16.33 -0.46 -15.16
C PRO A 140 -16.06 -1.19 -13.84
N VAL A 141 -16.74 -2.32 -13.58
CA VAL A 141 -16.68 -3.02 -12.29
C VAL A 141 -15.25 -3.33 -11.83
N GLY A 142 -14.39 -3.81 -12.73
CA GLY A 142 -13.00 -4.11 -12.41
C GLY A 142 -12.19 -2.87 -12.00
N GLU A 143 -12.26 -1.81 -12.77
CA GLU A 143 -11.59 -0.53 -12.46
C GLU A 143 -12.19 0.13 -11.22
N ARG A 144 -13.49 0.01 -11.02
CA ARG A 144 -14.22 0.52 -9.87
C ARG A 144 -13.74 -0.12 -8.57
N ILE A 145 -13.55 -1.44 -8.55
CA ILE A 145 -13.03 -2.18 -7.40
C ILE A 145 -11.59 -1.73 -7.11
N LEU A 146 -10.72 -1.69 -8.13
CA LEU A 146 -9.33 -1.28 -7.98
C LEU A 146 -9.21 0.16 -7.46
N ALA A 147 -9.94 1.09 -8.04
CA ALA A 147 -9.92 2.49 -7.64
C ALA A 147 -10.40 2.68 -6.20
N SER A 148 -11.49 2.00 -5.81
CA SER A 148 -12.04 2.07 -4.46
C SER A 148 -11.08 1.51 -3.41
N LEU A 149 -10.49 0.35 -3.65
CA LEU A 149 -9.50 -0.25 -2.76
C LEU A 149 -8.23 0.59 -2.66
N PHE A 150 -7.71 1.07 -3.78
CA PHE A 150 -6.50 1.88 -3.80
C PHE A 150 -6.70 3.20 -3.06
N GLN A 151 -7.82 3.87 -3.27
CA GLN A 151 -8.16 5.11 -2.58
C GLN A 151 -8.37 4.90 -1.07
N SER A 152 -8.79 3.72 -0.65
CA SER A 152 -8.89 3.35 0.76
C SER A 152 -7.53 3.09 1.41
N VAL A 153 -6.58 2.52 0.68
CA VAL A 153 -5.25 2.12 1.19
C VAL A 153 -4.27 3.29 1.21
N THR A 154 -4.21 4.09 0.14
CA THR A 154 -3.17 5.11 -0.05
C THR A 154 -3.16 6.25 0.96
N PRO A 155 -4.30 6.76 1.52
CA PRO A 155 -4.27 7.87 2.46
C PRO A 155 -3.59 7.53 3.79
N ARG A 156 -3.52 6.26 4.14
CA ARG A 156 -2.85 5.81 5.35
C ARG A 156 -1.33 5.81 5.17
N THR A 157 -0.78 7.03 5.09
CA THR A 157 0.64 7.41 5.04
C THR A 157 1.35 7.24 3.70
N ALA A 158 0.81 6.54 2.70
CA ALA A 158 1.49 6.35 1.41
C ALA A 158 1.39 7.57 0.49
N GLY A 159 0.17 7.94 0.07
CA GLY A 159 -0.05 9.16 -0.71
C GLY A 159 0.04 9.00 -2.23
N TYR A 160 0.11 7.78 -2.77
CA TYR A 160 -0.01 7.58 -4.21
C TYR A 160 -1.42 7.89 -4.72
N ASN A 161 -1.52 8.40 -5.94
CA ASN A 161 -2.80 8.70 -6.58
C ASN A 161 -2.98 7.87 -7.85
N THR A 162 -4.16 7.25 -7.98
CA THR A 162 -4.65 6.64 -9.23
C THR A 162 -5.84 7.38 -9.80
N VAL A 163 -6.46 8.25 -9.01
CA VAL A 163 -7.63 9.05 -9.38
C VAL A 163 -7.44 10.50 -8.96
N ASP A 164 -8.19 11.41 -9.59
CA ASP A 164 -8.18 12.82 -9.21
C ASP A 164 -9.00 13.01 -7.93
N LEU A 165 -8.35 13.45 -6.85
CA LEU A 165 -8.98 13.67 -5.55
C LEU A 165 -9.93 14.86 -5.56
N THR A 166 -9.76 15.80 -6.48
CA THR A 166 -10.62 17.00 -6.58
C THR A 166 -12.00 16.68 -7.12
N GLU A 167 -12.16 15.57 -7.83
CA GLU A 167 -13.43 15.10 -8.37
C GLU A 167 -14.25 14.26 -7.37
N MET A 168 -13.69 13.96 -6.20
CA MET A 168 -14.38 13.20 -5.17
C MET A 168 -15.42 14.04 -4.42
N THR A 169 -16.47 13.39 -3.92
CA THR A 169 -17.48 14.04 -3.09
C THR A 169 -16.88 14.60 -1.79
N ASP A 170 -17.49 15.61 -1.21
CA ASP A 170 -17.04 16.23 0.05
C ASP A 170 -16.99 15.19 1.18
N ALA A 171 -17.97 14.28 1.24
CA ALA A 171 -18.00 13.20 2.23
C ALA A 171 -16.81 12.24 2.06
N SER A 172 -16.47 11.88 0.82
CA SER A 172 -15.32 11.04 0.52
C SER A 172 -14.00 11.71 0.80
N GLN A 173 -13.89 13.01 0.53
CA GLN A 173 -12.72 13.82 0.90
C GLN A 173 -12.56 13.87 2.43
N ALA A 174 -13.63 14.05 3.18
CA ALA A 174 -13.62 14.03 4.64
C ALA A 174 -13.15 12.67 5.19
N VAL A 175 -13.63 11.56 4.63
CA VAL A 175 -13.19 10.21 5.00
C VAL A 175 -11.71 10.01 4.68
N THR A 176 -11.24 10.51 3.54
CA THR A 176 -9.81 10.46 3.15
C THR A 176 -8.95 11.21 4.17
N ILE A 177 -9.37 12.38 4.62
CA ILE A 177 -8.66 13.15 5.66
C ILE A 177 -8.59 12.36 6.97
N LEU A 178 -9.69 11.73 7.38
CA LEU A 178 -9.71 10.88 8.59
C LEU A 178 -8.75 9.69 8.46
N LEU A 179 -8.66 9.07 7.30
CA LEU A 179 -7.70 7.99 7.03
C LEU A 179 -6.25 8.50 7.12
N MET A 180 -5.96 9.70 6.60
CA MET A 180 -4.64 10.32 6.70
C MET A 180 -4.25 10.57 8.16
N LEU A 181 -5.18 11.00 9.00
CA LEU A 181 -4.97 11.21 10.43
C LEU A 181 -4.76 9.90 11.20
N THR A 182 -5.38 8.82 10.76
CA THR A 182 -5.25 7.51 11.41
C THR A 182 -3.85 6.92 11.22
N GLY A 183 -3.27 7.09 10.03
CA GLY A 183 -1.93 6.61 9.71
C GLY A 183 -1.76 5.09 9.72
N GLY A 184 -0.51 4.65 9.88
CA GLY A 184 -0.15 3.24 9.96
C GLY A 184 -0.04 2.72 11.39
N ALA A 185 0.34 1.45 11.52
CA ALA A 185 0.49 0.80 12.82
C ALA A 185 1.81 1.18 13.52
N PRO A 186 1.87 1.14 14.86
CA PRO A 186 3.11 1.33 15.60
C PRO A 186 4.17 0.27 15.24
N GLY A 187 5.43 0.70 15.16
CA GLY A 187 6.54 -0.20 14.81
C GLY A 187 6.47 -0.70 13.36
N SER A 188 6.05 0.16 12.46
CA SER A 188 5.97 -0.10 11.02
C SER A 188 6.82 0.89 10.22
N THR A 189 6.82 0.73 8.90
CA THR A 189 7.46 1.70 7.98
C THR A 189 6.70 3.01 7.87
N ALA A 190 5.47 3.06 8.36
CA ALA A 190 4.63 4.26 8.35
C ALA A 190 4.98 5.30 9.43
N GLY A 191 5.89 4.97 10.33
CA GLY A 191 6.38 5.88 11.37
C GLY A 191 5.65 5.76 12.70
#